data_2ed218b9185285f60a6369248486729c
#
_entry.id   2ed218b9185285f60a6369248486729c
#
_cell.length_a   1.000
_cell.length_b   1.000
_cell.length_c   1.000
_cell.angle_alpha   90.00
_cell.angle_beta   90.00
_cell.angle_gamma   90.00
#
_symmetry.space_group_name_H-M   'P 1'
#
loop_
_entity.id
_entity.type
_entity.pdbx_description
1 polymer ?
#
loop_
_entity_poly.entity_id
_entity_poly.type
_entity_poly.pdbx_seq_one_letter_code
_entity_poly.pdbx_strand_id
1 'polypeptide(L)'
;MVRTRDMAEVDATPSDVPDVLAPDLRVVFVGINPGRVSAAARAHFANPRNDFWRLLHAARLTSRLYEPQEQFALLEEGIGVTNAAYRTTPGSGDLRRGDFAGSAERLERVARDLKPEWLAFVGKEAYRGAIGSRPGLGVQERTLGDTKLFVLPSTSPANAAVPWKERLRWFHELGGRASGLPIRDAVRAAIVAPDGRTLMLHYADEYDEWWIPPGGGVDPGETDEQALRRELREELGFEDFEIGPLLFESERRFLLEFGYGGQRNRVYLVRVPHFEARVVSEARDARWFTLEELGRERGRPWEYDELVSSASDW
;
A
#
# COMPACT_ATOMS: atom_id res chain seq x y z
N MET A 1 19.08 -10.65 -28.11
CA MET A 1 20.26 -11.32 -27.51
C MET A 1 20.99 -10.29 -26.67
N VAL A 2 20.49 -10.05 -25.45
CA VAL A 2 21.06 -9.08 -24.48
C VAL A 2 22.14 -9.81 -23.70
N ARG A 3 23.36 -9.29 -23.80
CA ARG A 3 24.53 -9.83 -23.13
C ARG A 3 24.37 -9.68 -21.62
N THR A 4 24.40 -10.79 -20.90
CA THR A 4 24.64 -10.90 -19.46
C THR A 4 25.96 -10.19 -19.13
N ARG A 5 25.90 -8.98 -18.59
CA ARG A 5 27.06 -8.26 -18.06
C ARG A 5 27.06 -8.36 -16.54
N ASP A 6 28.11 -8.98 -16.05
CA ASP A 6 28.70 -8.91 -14.71
C ASP A 6 27.76 -8.63 -13.54
N MET A 7 27.29 -9.71 -12.93
CA MET A 7 26.86 -9.70 -11.55
C MET A 7 28.12 -9.43 -10.69
N ALA A 8 28.22 -8.25 -10.12
CA ALA A 8 29.20 -7.98 -9.08
C ALA A 8 28.97 -8.98 -7.94
N GLU A 9 29.94 -9.87 -7.71
CA GLU A 9 30.02 -10.71 -6.51
C GLU A 9 30.09 -9.79 -5.28
N VAL A 10 28.92 -9.49 -4.70
CA VAL A 10 28.85 -8.94 -3.35
C VAL A 10 29.22 -10.10 -2.43
N ASP A 11 30.35 -9.97 -1.74
CA ASP A 11 30.95 -10.90 -0.82
C ASP A 11 29.89 -11.59 0.06
N ALA A 12 29.48 -12.81 -0.33
CA ALA A 12 28.28 -13.45 0.16
C ALA A 12 28.63 -14.38 1.31
N THR A 13 28.14 -14.04 2.49
CA THR A 13 27.83 -15.10 3.45
C THR A 13 26.78 -15.99 2.77
N PRO A 14 27.03 -17.30 2.57
CA PRO A 14 26.12 -18.12 1.79
C PRO A 14 24.73 -18.17 2.44
N SER A 15 23.75 -17.55 1.78
CA SER A 15 22.35 -17.71 2.11
C SER A 15 21.80 -18.92 1.38
N ASP A 16 20.97 -19.74 2.04
CA ASP A 16 20.24 -20.83 1.38
C ASP A 16 19.26 -20.31 0.32
N VAL A 17 18.91 -19.01 0.36
CA VAL A 17 18.04 -18.34 -0.61
C VAL A 17 18.83 -17.23 -1.29
N PRO A 18 19.01 -17.28 -2.63
CA PRO A 18 19.76 -16.27 -3.36
C PRO A 18 19.06 -14.92 -3.33
N ASP A 19 19.82 -13.84 -3.20
CA ASP A 19 19.29 -12.48 -3.35
C ASP A 19 18.82 -12.24 -4.79
N VAL A 20 17.75 -11.48 -4.93
CA VAL A 20 17.19 -11.02 -6.21
C VAL A 20 17.49 -9.53 -6.30
N LEU A 21 18.61 -9.17 -6.90
CA LEU A 21 19.12 -7.80 -6.91
C LEU A 21 19.59 -7.42 -8.32
N ALA A 22 19.37 -6.17 -8.70
CA ALA A 22 19.89 -5.52 -9.90
C ALA A 22 20.07 -4.00 -9.64
N PRO A 23 20.83 -3.29 -10.47
CA PRO A 23 20.89 -1.83 -10.38
C PRO A 23 19.55 -1.15 -10.65
N ASP A 24 19.36 0.02 -10.08
CA ASP A 24 18.28 0.98 -10.36
C ASP A 24 16.85 0.41 -10.17
N LEU A 25 16.66 -0.54 -9.25
CA LEU A 25 15.35 -1.06 -8.92
C LEU A 25 14.47 -0.02 -8.21
N ARG A 26 13.17 -0.04 -8.50
CA ARG A 26 12.20 0.82 -7.78
C ARG A 26 12.15 0.48 -6.29
N VAL A 27 12.11 -0.82 -5.98
CA VAL A 27 12.00 -1.32 -4.61
C VAL A 27 12.85 -2.58 -4.42
N VAL A 28 13.61 -2.64 -3.34
CA VAL A 28 14.17 -3.90 -2.84
C VAL A 28 13.50 -4.24 -1.51
N PHE A 29 12.78 -5.34 -1.47
CA PHE A 29 12.17 -5.85 -0.24
C PHE A 29 13.21 -6.55 0.62
N VAL A 30 13.23 -6.24 1.90
CA VAL A 30 14.15 -6.81 2.88
C VAL A 30 13.38 -7.67 3.87
N GLY A 31 13.39 -8.99 3.68
CA GLY A 31 12.85 -9.96 4.65
C GLY A 31 13.72 -10.01 5.92
N ILE A 32 13.23 -10.66 6.97
CA ILE A 32 14.03 -10.79 8.18
C ILE A 32 15.12 -11.86 8.00
N ASN A 33 14.73 -13.08 7.60
CA ASN A 33 15.64 -14.19 7.28
C ASN A 33 14.88 -15.30 6.53
N PRO A 34 15.58 -16.25 5.88
CA PRO A 34 14.95 -17.43 5.31
C PRO A 34 14.37 -18.34 6.41
N GLY A 35 13.09 -18.69 6.29
CA GLY A 35 12.51 -19.81 7.01
C GLY A 35 12.86 -21.14 6.34
N ARG A 36 12.67 -22.29 7.01
CA ARG A 36 12.97 -23.62 6.48
C ARG A 36 12.32 -23.92 5.11
N VAL A 37 11.05 -23.49 4.94
CA VAL A 37 10.35 -23.68 3.65
C VAL A 37 10.99 -22.88 2.54
N SER A 38 11.37 -21.62 2.81
CA SER A 38 12.06 -20.75 1.85
C SER A 38 13.43 -21.28 1.49
N ALA A 39 14.20 -21.76 2.47
CA ALA A 39 15.51 -22.37 2.25
C ALA A 39 15.39 -23.63 1.38
N ALA A 40 14.45 -24.54 1.71
CA ALA A 40 14.21 -25.76 0.92
C ALA A 40 13.79 -25.46 -0.52
N ALA A 41 12.97 -24.43 -0.72
CA ALA A 41 12.52 -23.99 -2.04
C ALA A 41 13.56 -23.12 -2.76
N ARG A 42 14.62 -22.65 -2.09
CA ARG A 42 15.59 -21.66 -2.56
C ARG A 42 14.89 -20.38 -3.09
N ALA A 43 13.77 -20.00 -2.45
CA ALA A 43 12.93 -18.90 -2.88
C ALA A 43 12.44 -18.09 -1.67
N HIS A 44 12.42 -16.75 -1.84
CA HIS A 44 11.95 -15.83 -0.81
C HIS A 44 10.46 -16.02 -0.53
N PHE A 45 10.08 -15.92 0.75
CA PHE A 45 8.67 -15.96 1.20
C PHE A 45 7.88 -17.17 0.70
N ALA A 46 8.54 -18.33 0.51
CA ALA A 46 7.96 -19.52 -0.11
C ALA A 46 6.98 -20.32 0.79
N ASN A 47 6.77 -19.90 2.04
CA ASN A 47 5.74 -20.52 2.87
C ASN A 47 4.35 -20.22 2.25
N PRO A 48 3.52 -21.24 1.90
CA PRO A 48 2.21 -21.03 1.24
C PRO A 48 1.24 -20.16 2.05
N ARG A 49 1.45 -20.03 3.36
CA ARG A 49 0.65 -19.16 4.24
C ARG A 49 1.23 -17.75 4.37
N ASN A 50 2.31 -17.43 3.65
CA ASN A 50 2.88 -16.08 3.64
C ASN A 50 2.16 -15.23 2.59
N ASP A 51 1.66 -14.08 3.00
CA ASP A 51 0.87 -13.24 2.11
C ASP A 51 1.71 -12.36 1.17
N PHE A 52 3.05 -12.42 1.20
CA PHE A 52 3.93 -11.52 0.46
C PHE A 52 3.59 -11.43 -1.03
N TRP A 53 3.54 -12.56 -1.72
CA TRP A 53 3.29 -12.62 -3.17
C TRP A 53 1.89 -12.12 -3.53
N ARG A 54 0.90 -12.50 -2.72
CA ARG A 54 -0.48 -12.01 -2.89
C ARG A 54 -0.59 -10.51 -2.66
N LEU A 55 0.11 -9.98 -1.65
CA LEU A 55 0.12 -8.54 -1.35
C LEU A 55 0.81 -7.72 -2.46
N LEU A 56 1.89 -8.23 -3.08
CA LEU A 56 2.51 -7.57 -4.23
C LEU A 56 1.51 -7.41 -5.38
N HIS A 57 0.79 -8.48 -5.73
CA HIS A 57 -0.19 -8.44 -6.80
C HIS A 57 -1.42 -7.59 -6.44
N ALA A 58 -1.99 -7.79 -5.25
CA ALA A 58 -3.14 -7.03 -4.79
C ALA A 58 -2.85 -5.51 -4.73
N ALA A 59 -1.62 -5.11 -4.39
CA ALA A 59 -1.19 -3.72 -4.39
C ALA A 59 -0.73 -3.21 -5.78
N ARG A 60 -0.90 -4.00 -6.84
CA ARG A 60 -0.50 -3.67 -8.23
C ARG A 60 1.00 -3.34 -8.37
N LEU A 61 1.83 -3.84 -7.45
CA LEU A 61 3.28 -3.75 -7.55
C LEU A 61 3.82 -4.69 -8.63
N THR A 62 3.10 -5.79 -8.91
CA THR A 62 3.40 -6.73 -9.99
C THR A 62 2.23 -6.86 -10.94
N SER A 63 2.52 -7.13 -12.21
CA SER A 63 1.54 -7.25 -13.29
C SER A 63 0.68 -8.51 -13.19
N ARG A 64 1.16 -9.54 -12.46
CA ARG A 64 0.45 -10.79 -12.18
C ARG A 64 0.87 -11.35 -10.84
N LEU A 65 0.13 -12.36 -10.35
CA LEU A 65 0.55 -13.15 -9.21
C LEU A 65 1.69 -14.09 -9.62
N TYR A 66 2.84 -13.93 -8.99
CA TYR A 66 4.01 -14.79 -9.18
C TYR A 66 4.08 -15.88 -8.12
N GLU A 67 4.60 -17.04 -8.50
CA GLU A 67 4.98 -18.07 -7.56
C GLU A 67 6.39 -17.79 -7.00
N PRO A 68 6.71 -18.22 -5.76
CA PRO A 68 8.03 -17.95 -5.16
C PRO A 68 9.22 -18.39 -6.01
N GLN A 69 9.09 -19.46 -6.79
CA GLN A 69 10.14 -19.99 -7.68
C GLN A 69 10.42 -19.07 -8.86
N GLU A 70 9.48 -18.18 -9.19
CA GLU A 70 9.61 -17.17 -10.25
C GLU A 70 10.27 -15.88 -9.74
N GLN A 71 10.84 -15.86 -8.54
CA GLN A 71 11.33 -14.66 -7.87
C GLN A 71 12.25 -13.77 -8.73
N PHE A 72 13.02 -14.34 -9.64
CA PHE A 72 13.90 -13.56 -10.52
C PHE A 72 13.13 -12.76 -11.59
N ALA A 73 11.89 -13.14 -11.91
CA ALA A 73 11.04 -12.37 -12.81
C ALA A 73 10.61 -11.02 -12.19
N LEU A 74 10.69 -10.87 -10.87
CA LEU A 74 10.46 -9.58 -10.19
C LEU A 74 11.40 -8.47 -10.68
N LEU A 75 12.59 -8.81 -11.20
CA LEU A 75 13.53 -7.83 -11.76
C LEU A 75 12.94 -7.09 -12.98
N GLU A 76 12.09 -7.76 -13.76
CA GLU A 76 11.38 -7.14 -14.89
C GLU A 76 10.32 -6.14 -14.40
N GLU A 77 9.81 -6.32 -13.19
CA GLU A 77 8.89 -5.40 -12.52
C GLU A 77 9.63 -4.26 -11.77
N GLY A 78 10.97 -4.22 -11.85
CA GLY A 78 11.77 -3.26 -11.08
C GLY A 78 11.82 -3.55 -9.58
N ILE A 79 11.63 -4.81 -9.19
CA ILE A 79 11.55 -5.24 -7.79
C ILE A 79 12.65 -6.24 -7.49
N GLY A 80 13.34 -6.03 -6.36
CA GLY A 80 14.30 -6.96 -5.79
C GLY A 80 13.88 -7.50 -4.43
N VAL A 81 14.57 -8.57 -3.99
CA VAL A 81 14.33 -9.18 -2.69
C VAL A 81 15.65 -9.63 -2.06
N THR A 82 15.84 -9.33 -0.79
CA THR A 82 16.94 -9.81 0.05
C THR A 82 16.45 -10.06 1.49
N ASN A 83 17.35 -10.44 2.40
CA ASN A 83 17.04 -10.59 3.81
C ASN A 83 17.98 -9.76 4.69
N ALA A 84 17.53 -9.35 5.87
CA ALA A 84 18.36 -8.70 6.88
C ALA A 84 19.39 -9.68 7.47
N ALA A 85 19.00 -10.91 7.76
CA ALA A 85 19.88 -11.98 8.20
C ALA A 85 19.82 -13.18 7.23
N TYR A 86 20.95 -13.84 7.00
CA TYR A 86 21.04 -14.94 6.03
C TYR A 86 20.86 -16.33 6.64
N ARG A 87 21.01 -16.44 7.97
CA ARG A 87 20.85 -17.73 8.64
C ARG A 87 19.43 -18.23 8.58
N THR A 88 19.24 -19.44 8.03
CA THR A 88 17.95 -20.14 8.05
C THR A 88 17.55 -20.54 9.47
N THR A 89 16.31 -20.25 9.85
CA THR A 89 15.75 -20.64 11.16
C THR A 89 14.34 -21.20 11.02
N PRO A 90 13.86 -21.99 12.01
CA PRO A 90 12.45 -22.42 12.04
C PRO A 90 11.47 -21.24 12.11
N GLY A 91 11.82 -20.20 12.85
CA GLY A 91 11.06 -18.98 13.02
C GLY A 91 11.98 -17.79 13.29
N SER A 92 11.49 -16.57 13.07
CA SER A 92 12.27 -15.36 13.33
C SER A 92 12.66 -15.16 14.81
N GLY A 93 11.90 -15.75 15.73
CA GLY A 93 12.22 -15.74 17.16
C GLY A 93 13.50 -16.52 17.54
N ASP A 94 14.00 -17.39 16.64
CA ASP A 94 15.25 -18.14 16.82
C ASP A 94 16.50 -17.35 16.39
N LEU A 95 16.33 -16.13 15.85
CA LEU A 95 17.42 -15.24 15.48
C LEU A 95 18.05 -14.62 16.71
N ARG A 96 19.38 -14.51 16.67
CA ARG A 96 20.19 -13.85 17.68
C ARG A 96 20.74 -12.52 17.13
N ARG A 97 21.16 -11.63 18.02
CA ARG A 97 21.76 -10.35 17.62
C ARG A 97 22.93 -10.52 16.65
N GLY A 98 23.73 -11.55 16.83
CA GLY A 98 24.88 -11.86 15.95
C GLY A 98 24.49 -12.24 14.52
N ASP A 99 23.26 -12.71 14.28
CA ASP A 99 22.80 -13.06 12.94
C ASP A 99 22.60 -11.83 12.04
N PHE A 100 22.49 -10.65 12.64
CA PHE A 100 22.42 -9.36 11.95
C PHE A 100 23.75 -8.64 11.83
N ALA A 101 24.85 -9.26 12.27
CA ALA A 101 26.19 -8.67 12.13
C ALA A 101 26.50 -8.43 10.65
N GLY A 102 26.95 -7.21 10.32
CA GLY A 102 27.23 -6.80 8.93
C GLY A 102 26.01 -6.49 8.07
N SER A 103 24.77 -6.61 8.60
CA SER A 103 23.55 -6.31 7.83
C SER A 103 23.47 -4.86 7.40
N ALA A 104 23.78 -3.93 8.30
CA ALA A 104 23.76 -2.50 8.00
C ALA A 104 24.72 -2.16 6.87
N GLU A 105 25.98 -2.59 7.01
CA GLU A 105 27.04 -2.34 6.02
C GLU A 105 26.72 -2.98 4.67
N ARG A 106 26.08 -4.16 4.66
CA ARG A 106 25.66 -4.81 3.42
C ARG A 106 24.54 -4.04 2.74
N LEU A 107 23.51 -3.60 3.47
CA LEU A 107 22.44 -2.79 2.91
C LEU A 107 22.92 -1.41 2.47
N GLU A 108 23.91 -0.82 3.15
CA GLU A 108 24.58 0.41 2.71
C GLU A 108 25.36 0.19 1.39
N ARG A 109 26.00 -0.98 1.20
CA ARG A 109 26.59 -1.34 -0.10
C ARG A 109 25.52 -1.51 -1.18
N VAL A 110 24.43 -2.21 -0.89
CA VAL A 110 23.29 -2.33 -1.84
C VAL A 110 22.79 -0.95 -2.26
N ALA A 111 22.57 -0.04 -1.30
CA ALA A 111 22.10 1.31 -1.57
C ALA A 111 23.11 2.13 -2.41
N ARG A 112 24.40 2.05 -2.12
CA ARG A 112 25.46 2.78 -2.80
C ARG A 112 25.74 2.25 -4.21
N ASP A 113 25.80 0.92 -4.36
CA ASP A 113 26.32 0.26 -5.55
C ASP A 113 25.20 -0.07 -6.55
N LEU A 114 23.99 -0.40 -6.07
CA LEU A 114 22.82 -0.74 -6.89
C LEU A 114 21.76 0.35 -6.94
N LYS A 115 21.81 1.34 -6.04
CA LYS A 115 20.95 2.53 -6.03
C LYS A 115 19.44 2.26 -6.17
N PRO A 116 18.85 1.31 -5.43
CA PRO A 116 17.41 1.18 -5.43
C PRO A 116 16.77 2.46 -4.89
N GLU A 117 15.60 2.85 -5.41
CA GLU A 117 14.90 4.02 -4.87
C GLU A 117 14.43 3.79 -3.43
N TRP A 118 13.94 2.57 -3.15
CA TRP A 118 13.44 2.18 -1.84
C TRP A 118 14.04 0.85 -1.35
N LEU A 119 14.38 0.80 -0.06
CA LEU A 119 14.53 -0.45 0.69
C LEU A 119 13.29 -0.61 1.60
N ALA A 120 12.48 -1.63 1.34
CA ALA A 120 11.22 -1.89 2.03
C ALA A 120 11.35 -3.09 2.96
N PHE A 121 11.43 -2.83 4.27
CA PHE A 121 11.58 -3.87 5.29
C PHE A 121 10.25 -4.55 5.58
N VAL A 122 10.17 -5.86 5.36
CA VAL A 122 8.98 -6.66 5.61
C VAL A 122 8.92 -7.09 7.08
N GLY A 123 8.32 -6.23 7.89
CA GLY A 123 8.23 -6.35 9.34
C GLY A 123 9.23 -5.46 10.10
N LYS A 124 8.74 -4.89 11.22
CA LYS A 124 9.55 -4.02 12.10
C LYS A 124 10.83 -4.68 12.60
N GLU A 125 10.81 -6.02 12.81
CA GLU A 125 11.96 -6.76 13.29
C GLU A 125 13.08 -6.87 12.26
N ALA A 126 12.76 -6.93 10.95
CA ALA A 126 13.76 -6.89 9.89
C ALA A 126 14.52 -5.55 9.91
N TYR A 127 13.80 -4.45 10.04
CA TYR A 127 14.41 -3.12 10.18
C TYR A 127 15.22 -2.99 11.46
N ARG A 128 14.65 -3.39 12.61
CA ARG A 128 15.33 -3.31 13.90
C ARG A 128 16.63 -4.10 13.92
N GLY A 129 16.62 -5.31 13.35
CA GLY A 129 17.81 -6.16 13.27
C GLY A 129 18.90 -5.57 12.39
N ALA A 130 18.55 -5.03 11.23
CA ALA A 130 19.51 -4.48 10.27
C ALA A 130 19.98 -3.07 10.62
N ILE A 131 19.09 -2.20 11.12
CA ILE A 131 19.36 -0.76 11.31
C ILE A 131 19.60 -0.39 12.77
N GLY A 132 19.10 -1.21 13.71
CA GLY A 132 19.34 -1.03 15.15
C GLY A 132 18.40 -0.09 15.89
N SER A 133 17.40 0.50 15.23
CA SER A 133 16.38 1.38 15.85
C SER A 133 14.97 0.79 15.76
N ARG A 134 14.04 1.33 16.57
CA ARG A 134 12.64 0.91 16.54
C ARG A 134 11.86 1.77 15.55
N PRO A 135 11.34 1.20 14.44
CA PRO A 135 10.62 1.96 13.43
C PRO A 135 9.13 2.09 13.74
N GLY A 136 8.50 3.15 13.18
CA GLY A 136 7.08 3.13 12.81
C GLY A 136 6.84 2.28 11.56
N LEU A 137 5.58 2.12 11.13
CA LEU A 137 5.26 1.67 9.77
C LEU A 137 5.36 2.86 8.81
N GLY A 138 5.58 2.57 7.52
CA GLY A 138 5.68 3.57 6.48
C GLY A 138 7.09 4.11 6.25
N VAL A 139 7.17 5.33 5.72
CA VAL A 139 8.43 6.02 5.41
C VAL A 139 9.21 6.29 6.69
N GLN A 140 10.52 6.06 6.64
CA GLN A 140 11.43 6.38 7.73
C GLN A 140 12.20 7.67 7.43
N GLU A 141 12.52 8.44 8.47
CA GLU A 141 13.34 9.67 8.32
C GLU A 141 14.77 9.36 7.86
N ARG A 142 15.30 8.21 8.31
CA ARG A 142 16.63 7.74 7.90
C ARG A 142 16.62 7.28 6.45
N THR A 143 17.70 7.60 5.72
CA THR A 143 18.02 7.07 4.39
C THR A 143 19.38 6.34 4.40
N LEU A 144 19.66 5.58 3.36
CA LEU A 144 20.99 5.04 3.07
C LEU A 144 21.50 5.67 1.77
N GLY A 145 22.27 6.76 1.88
CA GLY A 145 22.53 7.64 0.74
C GLY A 145 21.21 8.22 0.21
N ASP A 146 20.98 8.08 -1.09
CA ASP A 146 19.74 8.53 -1.75
C ASP A 146 18.58 7.54 -1.61
N THR A 147 18.86 6.29 -1.18
CA THR A 147 17.85 5.24 -1.02
C THR A 147 16.98 5.52 0.20
N LYS A 148 15.68 5.63 -0.01
CA LYS A 148 14.66 5.84 1.03
C LYS A 148 14.32 4.52 1.72
N LEU A 149 13.95 4.59 3.00
CA LEU A 149 13.59 3.41 3.78
C LEU A 149 12.09 3.40 4.08
N PHE A 150 11.49 2.22 3.94
CA PHE A 150 10.08 1.99 4.24
C PHE A 150 9.93 0.75 5.12
N VAL A 151 8.96 0.77 6.04
CA VAL A 151 8.67 -0.38 6.90
C VAL A 151 7.23 -0.84 6.71
N LEU A 152 7.11 -2.07 6.28
CA LEU A 152 5.83 -2.78 6.07
C LEU A 152 5.47 -3.63 7.30
N PRO A 153 4.20 -3.95 7.50
CA PRO A 153 3.82 -5.04 8.39
C PRO A 153 4.45 -6.35 7.94
N SER A 154 4.71 -7.25 8.87
CA SER A 154 5.17 -8.60 8.52
C SER A 154 4.07 -9.36 7.75
N THR A 155 4.47 -10.03 6.68
CA THR A 155 3.59 -10.89 5.85
C THR A 155 3.52 -12.34 6.34
N SER A 156 4.31 -12.66 7.38
CA SER A 156 4.35 -14.00 7.98
C SER A 156 3.00 -14.37 8.61
N PRO A 157 2.57 -15.65 8.50
CA PRO A 157 1.39 -16.15 9.21
C PRO A 157 1.50 -16.03 10.73
N ALA A 158 2.71 -15.91 11.29
CA ALA A 158 2.91 -15.63 12.72
C ALA A 158 2.42 -14.23 13.14
N ASN A 159 2.18 -13.33 12.18
CA ASN A 159 1.63 -11.98 12.41
C ASN A 159 0.12 -11.90 12.12
N ALA A 160 -0.62 -12.97 12.40
CA ALA A 160 -2.06 -13.05 12.11
C ALA A 160 -2.91 -11.98 12.82
N ALA A 161 -2.38 -11.32 13.84
CA ALA A 161 -3.05 -10.21 14.54
C ALA A 161 -3.22 -8.96 13.68
N VAL A 162 -2.39 -8.77 12.63
CA VAL A 162 -2.54 -7.66 11.68
C VAL A 162 -3.45 -8.12 10.53
N PRO A 163 -4.65 -7.54 10.37
CA PRO A 163 -5.59 -7.94 9.31
C PRO A 163 -4.98 -7.80 7.91
N TRP A 164 -5.49 -8.60 6.96
CA TRP A 164 -5.13 -8.51 5.53
C TRP A 164 -5.23 -7.07 5.01
N LYS A 165 -6.36 -6.41 5.25
CA LYS A 165 -6.63 -5.04 4.79
C LYS A 165 -5.58 -4.03 5.27
N GLU A 166 -5.17 -4.12 6.52
CA GLU A 166 -4.13 -3.23 7.08
C GLU A 166 -2.76 -3.51 6.42
N ARG A 167 -2.43 -4.79 6.16
CA ARG A 167 -1.21 -5.13 5.43
C ARG A 167 -1.25 -4.62 3.99
N LEU A 168 -2.37 -4.84 3.29
CA LEU A 168 -2.57 -4.39 1.91
C LEU A 168 -2.46 -2.86 1.78
N ARG A 169 -3.05 -2.11 2.72
CA ARG A 169 -2.94 -0.65 2.77
C ARG A 169 -1.48 -0.17 2.72
N TRP A 170 -0.59 -0.79 3.49
CA TRP A 170 0.82 -0.41 3.51
C TRP A 170 1.56 -0.79 2.23
N PHE A 171 1.18 -1.89 1.59
CA PHE A 171 1.72 -2.26 0.27
C PHE A 171 1.24 -1.29 -0.82
N HIS A 172 -0.01 -0.86 -0.79
CA HIS A 172 -0.53 0.22 -1.65
C HIS A 172 0.25 1.53 -1.45
N GLU A 173 0.46 1.93 -0.19
CA GLU A 173 1.21 3.14 0.15
C GLU A 173 2.63 3.10 -0.43
N LEU A 174 3.33 1.98 -0.29
CA LEU A 174 4.65 1.79 -0.90
C LEU A 174 4.57 1.83 -2.43
N GLY A 175 3.62 1.11 -3.02
CA GLY A 175 3.45 1.04 -4.48
C GLY A 175 3.21 2.40 -5.12
N GLY A 176 2.34 3.19 -4.55
CA GLY A 176 2.08 4.55 -5.01
C GLY A 176 3.31 5.46 -4.91
N ARG A 177 4.09 5.34 -3.83
CA ARG A 177 5.33 6.13 -3.66
C ARG A 177 6.45 5.70 -4.60
N ALA A 178 6.62 4.41 -4.78
CA ALA A 178 7.69 3.84 -5.61
C ALA A 178 7.37 3.86 -7.12
N SER A 179 6.18 4.29 -7.49
CA SER A 179 5.78 4.38 -8.89
C SER A 179 6.39 5.57 -9.63
N GLY A 180 6.76 6.64 -8.89
CA GLY A 180 7.14 7.92 -9.48
C GLY A 180 6.00 8.65 -10.21
N LEU A 181 4.78 8.08 -10.19
CA LEU A 181 3.62 8.64 -10.87
C LEU A 181 3.03 9.85 -10.12
N PRO A 182 2.39 10.77 -10.83
CA PRO A 182 1.75 11.94 -10.22
C PRO A 182 0.58 11.54 -9.30
N ILE A 183 0.17 12.49 -8.46
CA ILE A 183 -1.03 12.40 -7.63
C ILE A 183 -2.21 12.94 -8.42
N ARG A 184 -3.34 12.22 -8.41
CA ARG A 184 -4.60 12.68 -8.97
C ARG A 184 -5.32 13.58 -7.96
N ASP A 185 -5.76 14.76 -8.39
CA ASP A 185 -6.72 15.54 -7.62
C ASP A 185 -8.13 14.95 -7.77
N ALA A 186 -8.86 14.92 -6.66
CA ALA A 186 -10.22 14.38 -6.60
C ALA A 186 -11.07 15.14 -5.59
N VAL A 187 -12.38 15.11 -5.81
CA VAL A 187 -13.40 15.66 -4.92
C VAL A 187 -14.30 14.55 -4.40
N ARG A 188 -14.74 14.69 -3.16
CA ARG A 188 -15.67 13.76 -2.51
C ARG A 188 -16.78 14.52 -1.80
N ALA A 189 -17.97 13.96 -1.79
CA ALA A 189 -19.11 14.49 -1.07
C ALA A 189 -19.36 13.72 0.22
N ALA A 190 -19.20 14.35 1.37
CA ALA A 190 -19.84 13.89 2.60
C ALA A 190 -21.32 14.26 2.51
N ILE A 191 -22.13 13.38 1.90
CA ILE A 191 -23.57 13.59 1.74
C ILE A 191 -24.25 13.25 3.04
N VAL A 192 -24.89 14.23 3.67
CA VAL A 192 -25.51 14.08 4.99
C VAL A 192 -27.02 14.32 4.92
N ALA A 193 -27.79 13.37 5.42
CA ALA A 193 -29.24 13.46 5.58
C ALA A 193 -29.60 14.17 6.90
N PRO A 194 -30.85 14.67 7.04
CA PRO A 194 -31.31 15.37 8.26
C PRO A 194 -31.23 14.53 9.54
N ASP A 195 -31.17 13.20 9.44
CA ASP A 195 -31.01 12.28 10.56
C ASP A 195 -29.52 12.01 10.92
N GLY A 196 -28.59 12.71 10.28
CA GLY A 196 -27.15 12.61 10.52
C GLY A 196 -26.48 11.40 9.87
N ARG A 197 -27.18 10.63 9.03
CA ARG A 197 -26.55 9.54 8.26
C ARG A 197 -25.84 10.09 7.04
N THR A 198 -24.72 9.46 6.68
CA THR A 198 -23.92 9.76 5.49
C THR A 198 -24.05 8.66 4.45
N LEU A 199 -24.07 9.03 3.18
CA LEU A 199 -24.15 8.10 2.06
C LEU A 199 -22.76 7.64 1.65
N MET A 200 -22.59 6.32 1.49
CA MET A 200 -21.37 5.70 0.97
C MET A 200 -21.68 4.83 -0.23
N LEU A 201 -20.74 4.78 -1.17
CA LEU A 201 -20.73 3.84 -2.29
C LEU A 201 -19.84 2.65 -1.97
N HIS A 202 -20.28 1.45 -2.36
CA HIS A 202 -19.58 0.19 -2.16
C HIS A 202 -18.85 -0.23 -3.42
N TYR A 203 -17.56 -0.49 -3.28
CA TYR A 203 -16.72 -1.09 -4.32
C TYR A 203 -16.07 -2.35 -3.79
N ALA A 204 -15.75 -3.27 -4.68
CA ALA A 204 -14.95 -4.44 -4.34
C ALA A 204 -14.22 -4.99 -5.56
N ASP A 205 -13.04 -5.52 -5.32
CA ASP A 205 -12.26 -6.30 -6.28
C ASP A 205 -12.06 -7.76 -5.78
N GLU A 206 -11.11 -8.46 -6.35
CA GLU A 206 -10.75 -9.84 -5.97
C GLU A 206 -10.16 -9.93 -4.55
N TYR A 207 -9.56 -8.84 -4.06
CA TYR A 207 -8.74 -8.86 -2.84
C TYR A 207 -9.35 -8.14 -1.66
N ASP A 208 -10.19 -7.09 -1.91
CA ASP A 208 -10.77 -6.24 -0.88
C ASP A 208 -12.14 -5.69 -1.28
N GLU A 209 -12.85 -5.16 -0.30
CA GLU A 209 -14.07 -4.37 -0.45
C GLU A 209 -13.97 -3.08 0.36
N TRP A 210 -14.52 -2.01 -0.15
CA TRP A 210 -14.45 -0.71 0.53
C TRP A 210 -15.68 0.15 0.27
N TRP A 211 -15.98 0.99 1.27
CA TRP A 211 -16.96 2.06 1.19
C TRP A 211 -16.23 3.38 1.04
N ILE A 212 -16.71 4.24 0.16
CA ILE A 212 -16.15 5.58 -0.04
C ILE A 212 -17.27 6.61 -0.17
N PRO A 213 -17.03 7.87 0.23
CA PRO A 213 -17.94 8.97 -0.12
C PRO A 213 -18.04 9.09 -1.65
N PRO A 214 -19.24 9.40 -2.21
CA PRO A 214 -19.41 9.67 -3.64
C PRO A 214 -18.49 10.76 -4.16
N GLY A 215 -18.11 10.67 -5.44
CA GLY A 215 -17.24 11.63 -6.13
C GLY A 215 -16.05 10.96 -6.81
N GLY A 216 -15.27 11.73 -7.55
CA GLY A 216 -14.19 11.23 -8.37
C GLY A 216 -13.12 12.26 -8.70
N GLY A 217 -12.42 12.05 -9.81
CA GLY A 217 -11.31 12.92 -10.20
C GLY A 217 -11.76 14.27 -10.72
N VAL A 218 -10.89 15.25 -10.53
CA VAL A 218 -11.06 16.58 -11.15
C VAL A 218 -10.41 16.54 -12.53
N ASP A 219 -11.17 16.81 -13.57
CA ASP A 219 -10.66 16.85 -14.93
C ASP A 219 -9.88 18.17 -15.20
N PRO A 220 -8.96 18.17 -16.16
CA PRO A 220 -8.20 19.37 -16.50
C PRO A 220 -9.11 20.54 -16.85
N GLY A 221 -9.02 21.62 -16.07
CA GLY A 221 -9.81 22.83 -16.24
C GLY A 221 -11.13 22.88 -15.50
N GLU A 222 -11.52 21.82 -14.82
CA GLU A 222 -12.69 21.84 -13.92
C GLU A 222 -12.35 22.54 -12.59
N THR A 223 -13.32 23.23 -12.03
CA THR A 223 -13.30 23.57 -10.60
C THR A 223 -13.79 22.39 -9.77
N ASP A 224 -13.50 22.39 -8.46
CA ASP A 224 -13.99 21.36 -7.54
C ASP A 224 -15.52 21.23 -7.56
N GLU A 225 -16.23 22.36 -7.63
CA GLU A 225 -17.69 22.37 -7.72
C GLU A 225 -18.18 21.69 -9.01
N GLN A 226 -17.55 21.99 -10.15
CA GLN A 226 -17.90 21.39 -11.43
C GLN A 226 -17.68 19.88 -11.42
N ALA A 227 -16.51 19.44 -10.93
CA ALA A 227 -16.17 18.04 -10.80
C ALA A 227 -17.17 17.32 -9.87
N LEU A 228 -17.45 17.88 -8.69
CA LEU A 228 -18.38 17.28 -7.74
C LEU A 228 -19.80 17.16 -8.30
N ARG A 229 -20.31 18.18 -9.01
CA ARG A 229 -21.61 18.12 -9.67
C ARG A 229 -21.66 17.07 -10.79
N ARG A 230 -20.60 16.94 -11.59
CA ARG A 230 -20.49 15.93 -12.63
C ARG A 230 -20.50 14.53 -12.00
N GLU A 231 -19.63 14.28 -11.03
CA GLU A 231 -19.49 12.96 -10.38
C GLU A 231 -20.80 12.52 -9.69
N LEU A 232 -21.46 13.41 -8.93
CA LEU A 232 -22.72 13.05 -8.26
C LEU A 232 -23.88 12.79 -9.23
N ARG A 233 -23.86 13.44 -10.40
CA ARG A 233 -24.80 13.12 -11.48
C ARG A 233 -24.51 11.75 -12.08
N GLU A 234 -23.23 11.45 -12.36
CA GLU A 234 -22.80 10.20 -12.97
C GLU A 234 -22.99 9.00 -12.03
N GLU A 235 -22.70 9.17 -10.74
CA GLU A 235 -22.77 8.06 -9.77
C GLU A 235 -24.17 7.84 -9.20
N LEU A 236 -24.93 8.90 -8.97
CA LEU A 236 -26.20 8.89 -8.21
C LEU A 236 -27.39 9.48 -8.95
N GLY A 237 -27.19 10.09 -10.13
CA GLY A 237 -28.23 10.82 -10.84
C GLY A 237 -28.65 12.13 -10.15
N PHE A 238 -27.83 12.67 -9.26
CA PHE A 238 -28.10 13.92 -8.55
C PHE A 238 -27.78 15.14 -9.39
N GLU A 239 -28.74 16.07 -9.47
CA GLU A 239 -28.56 17.34 -10.18
C GLU A 239 -28.78 18.57 -9.29
N ASP A 240 -29.68 18.49 -8.32
CA ASP A 240 -30.08 19.64 -7.49
C ASP A 240 -29.65 19.42 -6.01
N PHE A 241 -28.52 20.00 -5.64
CA PHE A 241 -27.99 19.97 -4.28
C PHE A 241 -27.10 21.19 -4.01
N GLU A 242 -26.98 21.53 -2.73
CA GLU A 242 -26.13 22.61 -2.27
C GLU A 242 -24.79 22.04 -1.77
N ILE A 243 -23.69 22.61 -2.31
CA ILE A 243 -22.33 22.29 -1.86
C ILE A 243 -21.97 23.23 -0.70
N GLY A 244 -21.74 22.66 0.44
CA GLY A 244 -21.29 23.33 1.64
C GLY A 244 -19.76 23.52 1.68
N PRO A 245 -19.21 23.76 2.89
CA PRO A 245 -17.77 24.00 3.05
C PRO A 245 -16.93 22.78 2.76
N LEU A 246 -15.63 23.01 2.44
CA LEU A 246 -14.59 22.00 2.49
C LEU A 246 -14.42 21.54 3.96
N LEU A 247 -14.60 20.26 4.20
CA LEU A 247 -14.46 19.67 5.53
C LEU A 247 -13.01 19.33 5.85
N PHE A 248 -12.33 18.66 4.92
CA PHE A 248 -10.93 18.29 5.07
C PHE A 248 -10.31 17.88 3.72
N GLU A 249 -8.98 17.79 3.72
CA GLU A 249 -8.20 17.20 2.64
C GLU A 249 -7.49 15.94 3.13
N SER A 250 -7.36 14.93 2.27
CA SER A 250 -6.58 13.73 2.53
C SER A 250 -5.75 13.36 1.32
N GLU A 251 -4.55 12.81 1.53
CA GLU A 251 -3.73 12.26 0.47
C GLU A 251 -3.44 10.80 0.76
N ARG A 252 -3.70 9.95 -0.24
CA ARG A 252 -3.43 8.52 -0.16
C ARG A 252 -2.57 8.08 -1.35
N ARG A 253 -1.60 7.22 -1.08
CA ARG A 253 -0.71 6.68 -2.08
C ARG A 253 -1.13 5.25 -2.42
N PHE A 254 -1.38 5.00 -3.69
CA PHE A 254 -1.72 3.69 -4.27
C PHE A 254 -1.70 3.79 -5.80
N LEU A 255 -1.52 2.67 -6.47
CA LEU A 255 -1.51 2.66 -7.93
C LEU A 255 -2.93 2.68 -8.49
N LEU A 256 -3.23 3.69 -9.28
CA LEU A 256 -4.48 3.81 -10.05
C LEU A 256 -4.28 3.33 -11.48
N GLU A 257 -5.33 2.77 -12.09
CA GLU A 257 -5.31 2.27 -13.46
C GLU A 257 -4.98 3.34 -14.51
N PHE A 258 -5.26 4.60 -14.17
CA PHE A 258 -5.10 5.74 -15.09
C PHE A 258 -3.72 6.41 -15.02
N GLY A 259 -2.70 5.73 -14.48
CA GLY A 259 -1.33 6.26 -14.45
C GLY A 259 -1.06 7.25 -13.32
N TYR A 260 -1.71 7.09 -12.17
CA TYR A 260 -1.46 7.88 -10.96
C TYR A 260 -0.91 7.01 -9.83
N GLY A 261 -0.03 7.58 -9.02
CA GLY A 261 0.58 6.96 -7.84
C GLY A 261 -0.11 7.34 -6.53
N GLY A 262 -1.33 7.81 -6.60
CA GLY A 262 -2.15 8.20 -5.45
C GLY A 262 -3.22 9.21 -5.80
N GLN A 263 -3.96 9.61 -4.77
CA GLN A 263 -5.07 10.55 -4.90
C GLN A 263 -5.07 11.54 -3.72
N ARG A 264 -5.31 12.81 -4.04
CA ARG A 264 -5.61 13.87 -3.06
C ARG A 264 -7.10 14.15 -3.12
N ASN A 265 -7.80 13.82 -2.04
CA ASN A 265 -9.23 14.07 -1.91
C ASN A 265 -9.47 15.41 -1.19
N ARG A 266 -10.35 16.23 -1.74
CA ARG A 266 -10.99 17.36 -1.07
C ARG A 266 -12.42 16.96 -0.80
N VAL A 267 -12.80 16.88 0.48
CA VAL A 267 -14.11 16.38 0.92
C VAL A 267 -15.00 17.54 1.31
N TYR A 268 -16.11 17.71 0.59
CA TYR A 268 -17.06 18.77 0.79
C TYR A 268 -18.32 18.26 1.46
N LEU A 269 -18.94 19.08 2.33
CA LEU A 269 -20.24 18.80 2.88
C LEU A 269 -21.31 18.98 1.80
N VAL A 270 -22.20 18.00 1.67
CA VAL A 270 -23.39 18.10 0.82
C VAL A 270 -24.62 17.72 1.64
N ARG A 271 -25.56 18.65 1.81
CA ARG A 271 -26.81 18.39 2.54
C ARG A 271 -27.92 18.06 1.56
N VAL A 272 -28.63 16.99 1.83
CA VAL A 272 -29.75 16.52 1.00
C VAL A 272 -30.88 16.02 1.88
N PRO A 273 -32.16 16.10 1.43
CA PRO A 273 -33.21 15.33 2.06
C PRO A 273 -32.89 13.83 1.92
N HIS A 274 -33.35 13.02 2.87
CA HIS A 274 -33.20 11.58 2.75
C HIS A 274 -33.90 11.06 1.48
N PHE A 275 -33.21 10.23 0.72
CA PHE A 275 -33.72 9.64 -0.52
C PHE A 275 -33.21 8.20 -0.66
N GLU A 276 -33.86 7.43 -1.50
CA GLU A 276 -33.39 6.12 -1.89
C GLU A 276 -32.28 6.28 -2.94
N ALA A 277 -31.04 6.04 -2.53
CA ALA A 277 -29.89 6.15 -3.42
C ALA A 277 -29.95 5.06 -4.50
N ARG A 278 -29.87 5.48 -5.76
CA ARG A 278 -29.73 4.55 -6.90
C ARG A 278 -28.34 4.70 -7.47
N VAL A 279 -27.60 3.60 -7.48
CA VAL A 279 -26.30 3.54 -8.13
C VAL A 279 -26.51 3.53 -9.64
N VAL A 280 -25.87 4.48 -10.33
CA VAL A 280 -25.88 4.59 -11.80
C VAL A 280 -24.52 4.21 -12.38
N SER A 281 -23.48 4.07 -11.53
CA SER A 281 -22.08 3.84 -11.87
C SER A 281 -21.64 2.39 -11.66
N GLU A 282 -20.32 2.18 -11.64
CA GLU A 282 -19.64 0.89 -11.37
C GLU A 282 -19.70 0.45 -9.88
N ALA A 283 -20.20 1.29 -8.97
CA ALA A 283 -20.38 0.91 -7.58
C ALA A 283 -21.37 -0.26 -7.47
N ARG A 284 -21.09 -1.19 -6.57
CA ARG A 284 -21.92 -2.38 -6.33
C ARG A 284 -23.19 -2.05 -5.56
N ASP A 285 -23.13 -1.06 -4.69
CA ASP A 285 -24.21 -0.66 -3.79
C ASP A 285 -24.02 0.77 -3.29
N ALA A 286 -25.11 1.37 -2.78
CA ALA A 286 -25.10 2.65 -2.08
C ALA A 286 -25.91 2.52 -0.79
N ARG A 287 -25.34 2.95 0.33
CA ARG A 287 -26.00 2.80 1.63
C ARG A 287 -25.77 3.99 2.54
N TRP A 288 -26.81 4.32 3.31
CA TRP A 288 -26.77 5.30 4.38
C TRP A 288 -26.27 4.68 5.67
N PHE A 289 -25.28 5.32 6.30
CA PHE A 289 -24.67 4.90 7.55
C PHE A 289 -24.72 6.01 8.58
N THR A 290 -24.96 5.65 9.85
CA THR A 290 -24.43 6.43 10.93
C THR A 290 -22.91 6.25 10.97
N LEU A 291 -22.16 7.19 11.56
CA LEU A 291 -20.70 7.05 11.70
C LEU A 291 -20.34 5.82 12.54
N GLU A 292 -21.17 5.47 13.54
CA GLU A 292 -20.96 4.28 14.36
C GLU A 292 -21.10 2.98 13.53
N GLU A 293 -22.12 2.87 12.69
CA GLU A 293 -22.30 1.74 11.77
C GLU A 293 -21.12 1.63 10.79
N LEU A 294 -20.74 2.75 10.17
CA LEU A 294 -19.62 2.82 9.23
C LEU A 294 -18.29 2.40 9.89
N GLY A 295 -18.08 2.76 11.15
CA GLY A 295 -16.92 2.38 11.93
C GLY A 295 -16.78 0.87 12.16
N ARG A 296 -17.91 0.12 12.11
CA ARG A 296 -17.95 -1.35 12.26
C ARG A 296 -17.82 -2.09 10.93
N GLU A 297 -17.95 -1.39 9.79
CA GLU A 297 -17.85 -2.00 8.46
C GLU A 297 -16.42 -2.48 8.17
N ARG A 298 -16.29 -3.68 7.57
CA ARG A 298 -14.99 -4.22 7.15
C ARG A 298 -14.31 -3.34 6.11
N GLY A 299 -15.11 -2.77 5.21
CA GLY A 299 -14.72 -1.90 4.12
C GLY A 299 -14.78 -0.41 4.45
N ARG A 300 -14.75 0.02 5.73
CA ARG A 300 -14.83 1.45 6.07
C ARG A 300 -13.81 2.29 5.30
N PRO A 301 -14.17 3.56 4.96
CA PRO A 301 -13.26 4.44 4.21
C PRO A 301 -11.93 4.64 4.94
N TRP A 302 -10.89 4.91 4.18
CA TRP A 302 -9.59 5.29 4.76
C TRP A 302 -9.66 6.63 5.49
N GLU A 303 -10.60 7.49 5.08
CA GLU A 303 -10.88 8.80 5.66
C GLU A 303 -11.88 8.75 6.84
N TYR A 304 -12.12 7.57 7.41
CA TYR A 304 -13.13 7.42 8.47
C TYR A 304 -12.85 8.33 9.68
N ASP A 305 -11.60 8.43 10.11
CA ASP A 305 -11.23 9.23 11.27
C ASP A 305 -11.39 10.73 11.00
N GLU A 306 -11.09 11.18 9.77
CA GLU A 306 -11.31 12.55 9.32
C GLU A 306 -12.81 12.87 9.20
N LEU A 307 -13.61 11.93 8.69
CA LEU A 307 -15.07 12.06 8.64
C LEU A 307 -15.67 12.21 10.06
N VAL A 308 -15.24 11.38 11.00
CA VAL A 308 -15.69 11.48 12.40
C VAL A 308 -15.30 12.82 13.02
N SER A 309 -14.06 13.28 12.76
CA SER A 309 -13.57 14.55 13.30
C SER A 309 -14.31 15.76 12.75
N SER A 310 -14.79 15.69 11.50
CA SER A 310 -15.54 16.76 10.85
C SER A 310 -17.04 16.74 11.13
N ALA A 311 -17.55 15.72 11.83
CA ALA A 311 -19.00 15.52 12.01
C ALA A 311 -19.68 16.65 12.83
N SER A 312 -18.93 17.43 13.58
CA SER A 312 -19.46 18.63 14.27
C SER A 312 -19.89 19.75 13.29
N ASP A 313 -19.40 19.70 12.06
CA ASP A 313 -19.66 20.68 11.00
C ASP A 313 -20.80 20.27 10.06
N TRP A 314 -21.39 19.08 10.29
CA TRP A 314 -22.45 18.46 9.47
C TRP A 314 -23.84 19.07 9.65
#